data_6b0bfaaa863c16a3a1114f84fbf98700
#
_entry.id   6b0bfaaa863c16a3a1114f84fbf98700
#
_cell.length_a   1.000
_cell.length_b   1.000
_cell.length_c   1.000
_cell.angle_alpha   90.00
_cell.angle_beta   90.00
_cell.angle_gamma   90.00
#
_symmetry.space_group_name_H-M   'P 1'
#
loop_
_entity.id
_entity.type
_entity.pdbx_description
1 polymer ?
#
loop_
_entity_poly.entity_id
_entity_poly.type
_entity_poly.pdbx_seq_one_letter_code
_entity_poly.pdbx_strand_id
1 'polypeptide(L)' 'MKYKLIINNGTLKGFLAFSGSCLATMQDKYKRLEQQGHKLKLIRSN' A
#
# COMPACT_ATOMS: atom_id res chain seq x y z
N MET A 1 -1.79 12.96 -9.47
CA MET A 1 -1.84 11.49 -9.42
C MET A 1 -2.09 11.04 -8.00
N LYS A 2 -2.87 10.01 -7.85
CA LYS A 2 -3.14 9.43 -6.53
C LYS A 2 -2.63 8.01 -6.49
N TYR A 3 -2.19 7.60 -5.32
CA TYR A 3 -1.69 6.25 -5.09
C TYR A 3 -2.50 5.59 -3.98
N LYS A 4 -2.69 4.30 -4.11
CA LYS A 4 -3.36 3.51 -3.09
C LYS A 4 -2.49 2.32 -2.75
N LEU A 5 -2.36 2.06 -1.45
CA LEU A 5 -1.60 0.93 -0.96
C LEU A 5 -2.58 -0.06 -0.38
N ILE A 6 -2.59 -1.26 -0.93
CA ILE A 6 -3.58 -2.28 -0.59
C ILE A 6 -2.88 -3.48 0.00
N ILE A 7 -3.37 -3.93 1.14
CA ILE A 7 -2.91 -5.17 1.76
C ILE A 7 -3.69 -6.31 1.14
N ASN A 8 -2.96 -7.32 0.69
CA ASN A 8 -3.55 -8.47 0.03
C ASN A 8 -2.93 -9.76 0.58
N ASN A 9 -3.22 -10.05 1.84
CA ASN A 9 -2.72 -11.27 2.48
C ASN A 9 -3.78 -11.85 3.41
N GLY A 10 -3.89 -13.18 3.38
CA GLY A 10 -4.80 -13.90 4.25
C GLY A 10 -6.23 -13.38 4.16
N THR A 11 -6.80 -13.01 5.31
CA THR A 11 -8.17 -12.52 5.40
C THR A 11 -8.31 -11.06 5.03
N LEU A 12 -7.19 -10.35 4.83
CA LEU A 12 -7.21 -8.92 4.56
C LEU A 12 -7.05 -8.61 3.07
N LYS A 13 -7.68 -9.40 2.22
CA LYS A 13 -7.59 -9.18 0.79
C LYS A 13 -8.26 -7.88 0.38
N GLY A 14 -7.52 -7.04 -0.33
CA GLY A 14 -8.04 -5.79 -0.85
C GLY A 14 -8.25 -4.72 0.20
N PHE A 15 -7.67 -4.88 1.37
CA PHE A 15 -7.80 -3.87 2.43
C PHE A 15 -6.96 -2.64 2.10
N LEU A 16 -7.61 -1.47 2.07
CA LEU A 16 -6.91 -0.22 1.81
C LEU A 16 -6.13 0.19 3.06
N ALA A 17 -4.80 0.13 2.97
CA ALA A 17 -3.94 0.47 4.10
C ALA A 17 -3.62 1.96 4.13
N PHE A 18 -3.43 2.56 2.97
CA PHE A 18 -3.04 3.96 2.90
C PHE A 18 -3.33 4.50 1.52
N SER A 19 -3.64 5.79 1.43
CA SER A 19 -3.79 6.46 0.15
C SER A 19 -3.21 7.86 0.23
N GLY A 20 -2.71 8.35 -0.87
CA GLY A 20 -2.13 9.67 -0.92
C GLY A 20 -1.61 10.00 -2.30
N SER A 21 -1.04 11.19 -2.45
CA SER A 21 -0.53 11.65 -3.73
C SER A 21 0.98 11.77 -3.77
N CYS A 22 1.67 11.44 -2.67
CA CYS A 22 3.13 11.51 -2.61
C CYS A 22 3.74 10.12 -2.72
N LEU A 23 4.44 9.88 -3.82
CA LEU A 23 5.04 8.58 -4.08
C LEU A 23 6.08 8.20 -3.02
N ALA A 24 6.89 9.16 -2.58
CA ALA A 24 7.90 8.88 -1.56
C ALA A 24 7.27 8.39 -0.27
N THR A 25 6.17 9.01 0.16
CA THR A 25 5.45 8.57 1.35
C THR A 25 4.87 7.17 1.16
N MET A 26 4.31 6.90 -0.03
CA MET A 26 3.75 5.59 -0.32
C MET A 26 4.81 4.50 -0.27
N GLN A 27 5.99 4.79 -0.83
CA GLN A 27 7.08 3.83 -0.82
C GLN A 27 7.58 3.56 0.61
N ASP A 28 7.61 4.59 1.45
CA ASP A 28 8.00 4.42 2.84
C ASP A 28 7.01 3.52 3.58
N LYS A 29 5.72 3.77 3.40
CA LYS A 29 4.69 2.93 4.01
C LYS A 29 4.75 1.50 3.50
N TYR A 30 5.00 1.34 2.20
CA TYR A 30 5.12 0.03 1.59
C TYR A 30 6.22 -0.78 2.26
N LYS A 31 7.41 -0.18 2.41
CA LYS A 31 8.53 -0.88 3.03
C LYS A 31 8.23 -1.27 4.46
N ARG A 32 7.60 -0.38 5.22
CA ARG A 32 7.29 -0.66 6.62
C ARG A 32 6.32 -1.81 6.76
N LEU A 33 5.26 -1.80 5.98
CA LEU A 33 4.25 -2.85 6.03
C LEU A 33 4.80 -4.18 5.51
N GLU A 34 5.64 -4.14 4.50
CA GLU A 34 6.27 -5.34 3.97
C GLU A 34 7.16 -6.00 5.02
N GLN A 35 7.89 -5.20 5.79
CA GLN A 35 8.73 -5.72 6.87
C GLN A 35 7.92 -6.37 7.97
N GLN A 36 6.66 -5.99 8.10
CA GLN A 36 5.76 -6.60 9.07
C GLN A 36 5.15 -7.91 8.57
N GLY A 37 5.46 -8.30 7.35
CA GLY A 37 4.99 -9.56 6.78
C GLY A 37 3.75 -9.47 5.93
N HIS A 38 3.34 -8.26 5.57
CA HIS A 38 2.17 -8.08 4.72
C HIS A 38 2.54 -8.16 3.25
N LYS A 39 1.66 -8.74 2.46
CA LYS A 39 1.75 -8.68 1.01
C LYS A 39 0.99 -7.44 0.54
N LEU A 40 1.65 -6.62 -0.25
CA LEU A 40 1.12 -5.32 -0.61
C LEU A 40 1.05 -5.14 -2.11
N LYS A 41 0.12 -4.29 -2.51
CA LYS A 41 -0.01 -3.89 -3.91
C LYS A 41 -0.11 -2.37 -3.96
N LEU A 42 0.74 -1.76 -4.76
CA LEU A 42 0.70 -0.32 -4.96
C LEU A 42 -0.03 -0.03 -6.27
N ILE A 43 -1.11 0.73 -6.17
CA ILE A 43 -1.93 1.09 -7.32
C ILE A 43 -1.81 2.60 -7.53
N ARG A 44 -1.56 2.97 -8.78
CA ARG A 44 -1.55 4.36 -9.18
C ARG A 44 -2.85 4.67 -9.93
N SER A 45 -3.51 5.74 -9.51
CA SER A 45 -4.68 6.22 -10.23
C SER A 45 -4.60 7.72 -10.43
N ASN A 46 -5.17 8.19 -11.48
CA ASN A 46 -5.19 9.62 -11.79
C ASN A 46 -6.38 10.29 -11.13
#